data_a0a01cc9c23f98c28a7faf6b3eb81cbb
#
_entry.id   a0a01cc9c23f98c28a7faf6b3eb81cbb
#
_cell.length_a   1.000
_cell.length_b   1.000
_cell.length_c   1.000
_cell.angle_alpha   90.00
_cell.angle_beta   90.00
_cell.angle_gamma   90.00
#
_symmetry.space_group_name_H-M   'P 1'
#
loop_
_entity.id
_entity.type
_entity.pdbx_description
1 polymer ?
#
loop_
_entity_poly.entity_id
_entity_poly.type
_entity_poly.pdbx_seq_one_letter_code
_entity_poly.pdbx_strand_id
1 'polypeptide(L)'
;MTMVLPHTGTAVLEDGSTVSYTYSWVVNFQQVKDASWFALPGIAGFGKLAEVKPVFRVEAILPVAIMFIVTTVETVGDICACVESGMDREATDSELSGGIICDGLGSSFAAALGVLPNTSFAQNVGIISMTKIVNRMALSCGAIFLILCGLCPKIAAFVSIMPQSVLGGAAVMMFASILVSGIQLITKEPITSREITIVSVALGLGYGLGSTAVSYTHLTLPT
;
A
#
# COMPACT_ATOMS: atom_id res chain seq x y z
N MET A 1 -15.62 -13.54 18.48
CA MET A 1 -16.13 -14.20 17.29
C MET A 1 -15.39 -15.51 16.98
N THR A 2 -14.09 -15.59 17.13
CA THR A 2 -13.25 -16.81 16.90
C THR A 2 -13.50 -17.97 17.88
N MET A 3 -14.19 -17.76 19.01
CA MET A 3 -14.49 -18.83 19.99
C MET A 3 -15.77 -19.62 19.69
N VAL A 4 -16.64 -19.14 18.81
CA VAL A 4 -17.98 -19.73 18.56
C VAL A 4 -18.05 -20.47 17.22
N LEU A 5 -17.15 -20.12 16.29
CA LEU A 5 -17.13 -20.71 14.95
C LEU A 5 -16.10 -21.86 14.86
N PRO A 6 -16.34 -22.88 14.01
CA PRO A 6 -15.40 -23.98 13.85
C PRO A 6 -14.04 -23.48 13.36
N HIS A 7 -12.96 -24.04 13.92
CA HIS A 7 -11.59 -23.60 13.61
C HIS A 7 -11.01 -24.31 12.39
N THR A 8 -11.48 -25.52 12.10
CA THR A 8 -11.00 -26.35 11.00
C THR A 8 -12.15 -26.82 10.14
N GLY A 9 -11.95 -26.88 8.85
CA GLY A 9 -12.83 -27.49 7.89
C GLY A 9 -12.11 -28.62 7.15
N THR A 10 -12.86 -29.49 6.49
CA THR A 10 -12.33 -30.53 5.61
C THR A 10 -12.81 -30.25 4.19
N ALA A 11 -11.90 -30.28 3.22
CA ALA A 11 -12.21 -30.25 1.80
C ALA A 11 -11.81 -31.59 1.17
N VAL A 12 -12.66 -32.10 0.29
CA VAL A 12 -12.36 -33.28 -0.51
C VAL A 12 -11.78 -32.76 -1.83
N LEU A 13 -10.56 -33.18 -2.15
CA LEU A 13 -9.91 -32.88 -3.43
C LEU A 13 -10.48 -33.80 -4.55
N GLU A 14 -10.23 -33.44 -5.79
CA GLU A 14 -10.68 -34.20 -6.96
C GLU A 14 -10.16 -35.65 -7.00
N ASP A 15 -9.06 -35.92 -6.31
CA ASP A 15 -8.47 -37.26 -6.14
C ASP A 15 -9.11 -38.08 -5.01
N GLY A 16 -10.14 -37.56 -4.35
CA GLY A 16 -10.85 -38.19 -3.25
C GLY A 16 -10.14 -38.11 -1.89
N SER A 17 -8.98 -37.47 -1.80
CA SER A 17 -8.30 -37.20 -0.53
C SER A 17 -8.96 -36.09 0.25
N THR A 18 -9.00 -36.22 1.59
CA THR A 18 -9.51 -35.17 2.47
C THR A 18 -8.36 -34.37 3.05
N VAL A 19 -8.38 -33.04 2.81
CA VAL A 19 -7.42 -32.13 3.41
C VAL A 19 -8.14 -31.27 4.44
N SER A 20 -7.59 -31.23 5.66
CA SER A 20 -8.05 -30.30 6.69
C SER A 20 -7.42 -28.94 6.48
N TYR A 21 -8.22 -27.90 6.49
CA TYR A 21 -7.76 -26.51 6.42
C TYR A 21 -8.26 -25.72 7.62
N THR A 22 -7.47 -24.72 8.03
CA THR A 22 -7.85 -23.79 9.10
C THR A 22 -8.52 -22.59 8.45
N TYR A 23 -9.66 -22.19 8.99
CA TYR A 23 -10.38 -21.03 8.49
C TYR A 23 -9.60 -19.72 8.70
N SER A 24 -9.74 -18.79 7.78
CA SER A 24 -9.04 -17.49 7.78
C SER A 24 -9.39 -16.56 8.97
N TRP A 25 -10.46 -16.88 9.71
CA TRP A 25 -10.82 -16.14 10.93
C TRP A 25 -10.17 -16.67 12.20
N VAL A 26 -9.44 -17.79 12.13
CA VAL A 26 -8.79 -18.37 13.30
C VAL A 26 -7.48 -17.64 13.58
N VAL A 27 -7.39 -17.08 14.77
CA VAL A 27 -6.17 -16.39 15.22
C VAL A 27 -5.15 -17.42 15.70
N ASN A 28 -4.03 -17.52 14.99
CA ASN A 28 -2.95 -18.45 15.34
C ASN A 28 -1.87 -17.73 16.18
N PHE A 29 -1.98 -17.80 17.49
CA PHE A 29 -1.00 -17.21 18.41
C PHE A 29 0.36 -17.92 18.41
N GLN A 30 0.48 -19.10 17.80
CA GLN A 30 1.76 -19.79 17.73
C GLN A 30 2.80 -19.01 16.96
N GLN A 31 2.40 -18.35 15.86
CA GLN A 31 3.28 -17.49 15.07
C GLN A 31 3.89 -16.34 15.92
N VAL A 32 3.12 -15.80 16.87
CA VAL A 32 3.60 -14.74 17.76
C VAL A 32 4.57 -15.29 18.79
N LYS A 33 4.32 -16.52 19.30
CA LYS A 33 5.23 -17.16 20.27
C LYS A 33 6.57 -17.50 19.63
N ASP A 34 6.56 -17.99 18.40
CA ASP A 34 7.75 -18.43 17.69
C ASP A 34 8.54 -17.27 17.07
N ALA A 35 7.92 -16.07 16.95
CA ALA A 35 8.57 -14.88 16.44
C ALA A 35 9.67 -14.38 17.40
N SER A 36 10.82 -14.02 16.84
CA SER A 36 11.93 -13.43 17.61
C SER A 36 11.56 -12.02 18.13
N TRP A 37 12.18 -11.62 19.24
CA TRP A 37 12.00 -10.27 19.77
C TRP A 37 12.74 -9.20 18.96
N PHE A 38 13.89 -9.58 18.38
CA PHE A 38 14.71 -8.68 17.59
C PHE A 38 15.12 -9.36 16.28
N ALA A 39 14.93 -8.66 15.18
CA ALA A 39 15.54 -8.98 13.90
C ALA A 39 16.00 -7.70 13.24
N LEU A 40 17.24 -7.69 12.78
CA LEU A 40 17.73 -6.58 11.95
C LEU A 40 17.21 -6.79 10.52
N PRO A 41 16.45 -5.83 9.97
CA PRO A 41 16.10 -5.86 8.57
C PRO A 41 17.40 -5.84 7.74
N GLY A 42 17.54 -6.77 6.86
CA GLY A 42 18.70 -6.82 5.95
C GLY A 42 19.75 -7.87 6.25
N ILE A 43 19.87 -8.43 7.46
CA ILE A 43 20.83 -9.53 7.68
C ILE A 43 20.39 -10.79 6.94
N ALA A 44 19.10 -11.10 6.89
CA ALA A 44 18.57 -12.18 6.07
C ALA A 44 18.48 -11.79 4.57
N GLY A 45 18.33 -10.49 4.25
CA GLY A 45 18.27 -9.97 2.89
C GLY A 45 19.65 -9.67 2.31
N PHE A 46 20.58 -9.14 3.08
CA PHE A 46 21.95 -8.88 2.62
C PHE A 46 22.69 -10.15 2.21
N GLY A 47 22.46 -11.27 2.89
CA GLY A 47 22.97 -12.57 2.46
C GLY A 47 22.44 -13.01 1.09
N LYS A 48 21.19 -12.74 0.81
CA LYS A 48 20.57 -13.03 -0.51
C LYS A 48 20.87 -11.97 -1.56
N LEU A 49 21.04 -10.70 -1.19
CA LEU A 49 21.48 -9.65 -2.11
C LEU A 49 22.91 -9.86 -2.61
N ALA A 50 23.77 -10.49 -1.83
CA ALA A 50 25.10 -10.90 -2.27
C ALA A 50 25.05 -12.00 -3.35
N GLU A 51 23.96 -12.80 -3.38
CA GLU A 51 23.72 -13.82 -4.40
C GLU A 51 22.96 -13.27 -5.63
N VAL A 52 22.13 -12.23 -5.46
CA VAL A 52 21.38 -11.62 -6.54
C VAL A 52 22.17 -10.45 -7.12
N LYS A 53 22.89 -10.72 -8.20
CA LYS A 53 23.56 -9.65 -8.97
C LYS A 53 22.51 -8.76 -9.64
N PRO A 54 22.62 -7.42 -9.51
CA PRO A 54 21.72 -6.52 -10.23
C PRO A 54 21.88 -6.76 -11.74
N VAL A 55 20.78 -7.10 -12.40
CA VAL A 55 20.74 -7.33 -13.84
C VAL A 55 19.97 -6.19 -14.48
N PHE A 56 20.64 -5.45 -15.36
CA PHE A 56 20.01 -4.38 -16.12
C PHE A 56 19.39 -4.95 -17.40
N ARG A 57 18.06 -5.03 -17.42
CA ARG A 57 17.27 -5.41 -18.61
C ARG A 57 16.37 -4.27 -19.00
N VAL A 58 16.46 -3.83 -20.23
CA VAL A 58 15.63 -2.72 -20.76
C VAL A 58 14.15 -3.08 -20.70
N GLU A 59 13.81 -4.35 -20.93
CA GLU A 59 12.45 -4.87 -20.84
C GLU A 59 11.82 -4.71 -19.45
N ALA A 60 12.63 -4.73 -18.40
CA ALA A 60 12.18 -4.50 -17.02
C ALA A 60 12.25 -3.02 -16.62
N ILE A 61 13.27 -2.29 -17.10
CA ILE A 61 13.49 -0.89 -16.75
C ILE A 61 12.36 -0.01 -17.29
N LEU A 62 11.93 -0.23 -18.55
CA LEU A 62 10.92 0.62 -19.18
C LEU A 62 9.55 0.58 -18.46
N PRO A 63 8.95 -0.59 -18.16
CA PRO A 63 7.71 -0.64 -17.39
C PRO A 63 7.85 -0.02 -16.00
N VAL A 64 8.97 -0.26 -15.30
CA VAL A 64 9.24 0.30 -13.98
C VAL A 64 9.34 1.84 -14.06
N ALA A 65 10.03 2.39 -15.06
CA ALA A 65 10.11 3.84 -15.25
C ALA A 65 8.73 4.47 -15.50
N ILE A 66 7.86 3.83 -16.28
CA ILE A 66 6.49 4.28 -16.50
C ILE A 66 5.71 4.25 -15.17
N MET A 67 5.86 3.18 -14.39
CA MET A 67 5.21 3.09 -13.08
C MET A 67 5.68 4.20 -12.13
N PHE A 68 6.96 4.56 -12.13
CA PHE A 68 7.46 5.69 -11.33
C PHE A 68 6.89 7.05 -11.75
N ILE A 69 6.59 7.25 -13.04
CA ILE A 69 5.88 8.46 -13.48
C ILE A 69 4.45 8.48 -12.89
N VAL A 70 3.78 7.33 -12.90
CA VAL A 70 2.42 7.21 -12.35
C VAL A 70 2.43 7.46 -10.84
N THR A 71 3.34 6.85 -10.09
CA THR A 71 3.46 7.07 -8.63
C THR A 71 3.85 8.51 -8.29
N THR A 72 4.62 9.20 -9.14
CA THR A 72 4.92 10.61 -8.96
C THR A 72 3.64 11.47 -9.03
N VAL A 73 2.76 11.19 -10.00
CA VAL A 73 1.47 11.90 -10.10
C VAL A 73 0.58 11.60 -8.89
N GLU A 74 0.56 10.36 -8.42
CA GLU A 74 -0.14 9.96 -7.19
C GLU A 74 0.40 10.73 -5.98
N THR A 75 1.72 10.77 -5.78
CA THR A 75 2.37 11.49 -4.68
C THR A 75 2.03 12.98 -4.70
N VAL A 76 2.01 13.62 -5.88
CA VAL A 76 1.58 15.03 -6.03
C VAL A 76 0.13 15.20 -5.57
N GLY A 77 -0.77 14.32 -6.01
CA GLY A 77 -2.17 14.35 -5.61
C GLY A 77 -2.36 14.19 -4.09
N ASP A 78 -1.67 13.25 -3.49
CA ASP A 78 -1.72 12.99 -2.05
C ASP A 78 -1.19 14.18 -1.23
N ILE A 79 -0.08 14.81 -1.65
CA ILE A 79 0.47 15.99 -0.98
C ILE A 79 -0.51 17.15 -1.06
N CYS A 80 -1.06 17.43 -2.25
CA CYS A 80 -2.07 18.47 -2.43
C CYS A 80 -3.27 18.22 -1.51
N ALA A 81 -3.81 17.01 -1.53
CA ALA A 81 -4.95 16.63 -0.71
C ALA A 81 -4.65 16.71 0.80
N CYS A 82 -3.47 16.32 1.25
CA CYS A 82 -3.03 16.44 2.65
C CYS A 82 -2.90 17.91 3.09
N VAL A 83 -2.27 18.74 2.29
CA VAL A 83 -2.05 20.17 2.63
C VAL A 83 -3.39 20.93 2.61
N GLU A 84 -4.21 20.69 1.59
CA GLU A 84 -5.53 21.33 1.50
C GLU A 84 -6.45 20.90 2.63
N SER A 85 -6.57 19.59 2.85
CA SER A 85 -7.46 19.08 3.90
C SER A 85 -6.94 19.36 5.30
N GLY A 86 -5.63 19.38 5.53
CA GLY A 86 -5.04 19.53 6.86
C GLY A 86 -4.72 20.96 7.25
N MET A 87 -4.33 21.81 6.29
CA MET A 87 -3.84 23.17 6.52
C MET A 87 -4.73 24.26 5.90
N ASP A 88 -5.79 23.88 5.18
CA ASP A 88 -6.72 24.78 4.49
C ASP A 88 -6.00 25.79 3.55
N ARG A 89 -4.95 25.33 2.85
CA ARG A 89 -4.16 26.10 1.86
C ARG A 89 -3.71 25.21 0.71
N GLU A 90 -3.23 25.81 -0.35
CA GLU A 90 -2.61 25.09 -1.45
C GLU A 90 -1.19 24.61 -1.09
N ALA A 91 -0.77 23.51 -1.71
CA ALA A 91 0.59 23.01 -1.60
C ALA A 91 1.56 23.91 -2.38
N THR A 92 2.73 24.16 -1.81
CA THR A 92 3.78 24.94 -2.46
C THR A 92 4.66 24.05 -3.35
N ASP A 93 5.27 24.62 -4.39
CA ASP A 93 6.20 23.90 -5.27
C ASP A 93 7.35 23.23 -4.51
N SER A 94 7.80 23.86 -3.42
CA SER A 94 8.85 23.30 -2.55
C SER A 94 8.37 22.07 -1.79
N GLU A 95 7.11 22.01 -1.38
CA GLU A 95 6.52 20.84 -0.71
C GLU A 95 6.31 19.70 -1.71
N LEU A 96 5.84 20.00 -2.91
CA LEU A 96 5.67 19.02 -3.97
C LEU A 96 7.01 18.41 -4.40
N SER A 97 8.00 19.25 -4.71
CA SER A 97 9.32 18.76 -5.12
C SER A 97 10.02 18.00 -3.98
N GLY A 98 9.89 18.47 -2.74
CA GLY A 98 10.42 17.79 -1.56
C GLY A 98 9.79 16.40 -1.35
N GLY A 99 8.47 16.29 -1.54
CA GLY A 99 7.76 15.02 -1.43
C GLY A 99 8.17 14.00 -2.50
N ILE A 100 8.27 14.44 -3.77
CA ILE A 100 8.72 13.59 -4.88
C ILE A 100 10.16 13.08 -4.64
N ILE A 101 11.06 13.97 -4.21
CA ILE A 101 12.44 13.58 -3.90
C ILE A 101 12.47 12.58 -2.73
N CYS A 102 11.67 12.81 -1.69
CA CYS A 102 11.59 11.92 -0.54
C CYS A 102 11.08 10.52 -0.92
N ASP A 103 10.04 10.46 -1.77
CA ASP A 103 9.48 9.19 -2.28
C ASP A 103 10.51 8.44 -3.13
N GLY A 104 11.17 9.12 -4.06
CA GLY A 104 12.22 8.54 -4.89
C GLY A 104 13.43 8.03 -4.10
N LEU A 105 13.91 8.80 -3.13
CA LEU A 105 15.01 8.39 -2.24
C LEU A 105 14.60 7.21 -1.35
N GLY A 106 13.37 7.24 -0.81
CA GLY A 106 12.82 6.16 -0.01
C GLY A 106 12.72 4.85 -0.80
N SER A 107 12.19 4.92 -2.02
CA SER A 107 12.11 3.78 -2.95
C SER A 107 13.49 3.24 -3.33
N SER A 108 14.46 4.12 -3.58
CA SER A 108 15.84 3.71 -3.87
C SER A 108 16.48 3.00 -2.68
N PHE A 109 16.25 3.50 -1.47
CA PHE A 109 16.73 2.87 -0.24
C PHE A 109 16.05 1.52 0.00
N ALA A 110 14.75 1.42 -0.20
CA ALA A 110 13.99 0.17 -0.10
C ALA A 110 14.53 -0.87 -1.10
N ALA A 111 14.76 -0.48 -2.35
CA ALA A 111 15.34 -1.35 -3.36
C ALA A 111 16.75 -1.83 -3.00
N ALA A 112 17.59 -0.96 -2.42
CA ALA A 112 18.92 -1.35 -1.92
C ALA A 112 18.87 -2.38 -0.79
N LEU A 113 17.78 -2.39 -0.01
CA LEU A 113 17.51 -3.41 1.01
C LEU A 113 16.80 -4.68 0.46
N GLY A 114 16.53 -4.74 -0.84
CA GLY A 114 15.83 -5.86 -1.48
C GLY A 114 14.32 -5.90 -1.15
N VAL A 115 13.75 -4.77 -0.79
CA VAL A 115 12.31 -4.60 -0.51
C VAL A 115 11.66 -3.89 -1.72
N LEU A 116 10.36 -4.08 -1.88
CA LEU A 116 9.60 -3.38 -2.91
C LEU A 116 9.67 -1.86 -2.70
N PRO A 117 9.64 -1.06 -3.79
CA PRO A 117 9.58 0.39 -3.70
C PRO A 117 8.40 0.84 -2.83
N ASN A 118 8.60 1.90 -2.08
CA ASN A 118 7.52 2.56 -1.35
C ASN A 118 6.83 3.60 -2.25
N THR A 119 5.61 3.95 -1.91
CA THR A 119 4.86 5.06 -2.49
C THR A 119 4.12 5.80 -1.39
N SER A 120 3.55 6.96 -1.69
CA SER A 120 2.66 7.65 -0.78
C SER A 120 1.45 6.77 -0.44
N PHE A 121 0.94 6.92 0.79
CA PHE A 121 -0.18 6.10 1.27
C PHE A 121 -1.44 6.96 1.37
N ALA A 122 -2.20 6.99 0.29
CA ALA A 122 -3.37 7.84 0.10
C ALA A 122 -4.43 7.72 1.21
N GLN A 123 -4.50 6.58 1.90
CA GLN A 123 -5.40 6.36 3.03
C GLN A 123 -5.15 7.35 4.19
N ASN A 124 -3.93 7.84 4.34
CA ASN A 124 -3.60 8.84 5.35
C ASN A 124 -4.24 10.21 5.07
N VAL A 125 -4.54 10.52 3.82
CA VAL A 125 -5.26 11.75 3.44
C VAL A 125 -6.63 11.78 4.13
N GLY A 126 -7.36 10.67 4.12
CA GLY A 126 -8.64 10.54 4.82
C GLY A 126 -8.50 10.76 6.33
N ILE A 127 -7.46 10.24 6.95
CA ILE A 127 -7.19 10.44 8.40
C ILE A 127 -6.88 11.91 8.68
N ILE A 128 -6.04 12.54 7.86
CA ILE A 128 -5.67 13.96 8.00
C ILE A 128 -6.90 14.85 7.83
N SER A 129 -7.75 14.57 6.86
CA SER A 129 -8.97 15.37 6.63
C SER A 129 -9.93 15.32 7.82
N MET A 130 -10.00 14.18 8.52
CA MET A 130 -10.84 14.01 9.70
C MET A 130 -10.22 14.59 10.97
N THR A 131 -8.92 14.39 11.17
CA THR A 131 -8.23 14.75 12.43
C THR A 131 -7.58 16.12 12.39
N LYS A 132 -7.30 16.66 11.19
CA LYS A 132 -6.56 17.90 10.98
C LYS A 132 -5.15 17.90 11.62
N ILE A 133 -4.59 16.72 11.87
CA ILE A 133 -3.28 16.55 12.49
C ILE A 133 -2.21 16.55 11.40
N VAL A 134 -1.51 17.67 11.25
CA VAL A 134 -0.39 17.89 10.32
C VAL A 134 0.91 18.25 11.03
N ASN A 135 0.96 18.03 12.34
CA ASN A 135 2.14 18.37 13.14
C ASN A 135 3.31 17.42 12.81
N ARG A 136 4.44 17.99 12.40
CA ARG A 136 5.66 17.24 12.06
C ARG A 136 6.14 16.31 13.18
N MET A 137 6.01 16.75 14.45
CA MET A 137 6.38 15.93 15.60
C MET A 137 5.51 14.67 15.72
N ALA A 138 4.20 14.81 15.54
CA ALA A 138 3.29 13.68 15.58
C ALA A 138 3.59 12.67 14.46
N LEU A 139 3.82 13.16 13.23
CA LEU A 139 4.18 12.33 12.09
C LEU A 139 5.54 11.64 12.28
N SER A 140 6.53 12.36 12.84
CA SER A 140 7.86 11.79 13.15
C SER A 140 7.76 10.69 14.22
N CYS A 141 6.94 10.87 15.25
CA CYS A 141 6.69 9.83 16.26
C CYS A 141 6.05 8.59 15.62
N GLY A 142 5.12 8.76 14.69
CA GLY A 142 4.54 7.65 13.92
C GLY A 142 5.60 6.90 13.10
N ALA A 143 6.49 7.62 12.41
CA ALA A 143 7.58 7.03 11.64
C ALA A 143 8.57 6.25 12.55
N ILE A 144 8.95 6.81 13.71
CA ILE A 144 9.80 6.13 14.68
C ILE A 144 9.11 4.86 15.20
N PHE A 145 7.80 4.94 15.50
CA PHE A 145 7.04 3.77 15.93
C PHE A 145 7.04 2.66 14.88
N LEU A 146 6.87 3.00 13.59
CA LEU A 146 6.94 2.02 12.49
C LEU A 146 8.33 1.39 12.36
N ILE A 147 9.40 2.17 12.54
CA ILE A 147 10.78 1.64 12.55
C ILE A 147 10.95 0.66 13.71
N LEU A 148 10.49 0.99 14.90
CA LEU A 148 10.55 0.09 16.07
C LEU A 148 9.73 -1.19 15.83
N CYS A 149 8.55 -1.08 15.21
CA CYS A 149 7.75 -2.25 14.80
C CYS A 149 8.50 -3.13 13.79
N GLY A 150 9.21 -2.53 12.85
CA GLY A 150 10.05 -3.25 11.88
C GLY A 150 11.22 -3.99 12.51
N LEU A 151 11.79 -3.46 13.59
CA LEU A 151 12.87 -4.09 14.36
C LEU A 151 12.37 -5.22 15.28
N CYS A 152 11.08 -5.26 15.58
CA CYS A 152 10.47 -6.24 16.47
C CYS A 152 9.51 -7.18 15.71
N PRO A 153 9.98 -8.30 15.17
CA PRO A 153 9.15 -9.26 14.42
C PRO A 153 7.92 -9.76 15.19
N LYS A 154 7.97 -9.73 16.49
CA LYS A 154 6.85 -10.11 17.35
C LYS A 154 5.63 -9.21 17.17
N ILE A 155 5.85 -7.90 17.00
CA ILE A 155 4.77 -6.94 16.71
C ILE A 155 4.22 -7.19 15.30
N ALA A 156 5.10 -7.43 14.32
CA ALA A 156 4.68 -7.77 12.96
C ALA A 156 3.86 -9.08 12.93
N ALA A 157 4.29 -10.09 13.67
CA ALA A 157 3.55 -11.35 13.80
C ALA A 157 2.17 -11.12 14.45
N PHE A 158 2.07 -10.25 15.46
CA PHE A 158 0.79 -9.90 16.07
C PHE A 158 -0.17 -9.24 15.09
N VAL A 159 0.32 -8.34 14.25
CA VAL A 159 -0.48 -7.71 13.18
C VAL A 159 -0.88 -8.74 12.10
N SER A 160 0.02 -9.65 11.74
CA SER A 160 -0.21 -10.64 10.68
C SER A 160 -1.26 -11.69 11.02
N ILE A 161 -1.53 -11.95 12.33
CA ILE A 161 -2.56 -12.89 12.77
C ILE A 161 -3.98 -12.30 12.76
N MET A 162 -4.14 -11.03 12.40
CA MET A 162 -5.48 -10.43 12.32
C MET A 162 -6.34 -11.15 11.28
N PRO A 163 -7.61 -11.50 11.64
CA PRO A 163 -8.51 -12.17 10.72
C PRO A 163 -8.75 -11.36 9.45
N GLN A 164 -8.78 -12.03 8.30
CA GLN A 164 -9.00 -11.41 7.00
C GLN A 164 -10.32 -10.62 6.93
N SER A 165 -11.34 -11.05 7.66
CA SER A 165 -12.62 -10.33 7.77
C SER A 165 -12.49 -8.95 8.42
N VAL A 166 -11.59 -8.81 9.41
CA VAL A 166 -11.30 -7.52 10.07
C VAL A 166 -10.53 -6.62 9.12
N LEU A 167 -9.49 -7.18 8.48
CA LEU A 167 -8.69 -6.45 7.48
C LEU A 167 -9.56 -6.01 6.30
N GLY A 168 -10.45 -6.89 5.81
CA GLY A 168 -11.38 -6.57 4.73
C GLY A 168 -12.34 -5.43 5.10
N GLY A 169 -12.91 -5.46 6.31
CA GLY A 169 -13.76 -4.37 6.80
C GLY A 169 -13.03 -3.03 6.90
N ALA A 170 -11.81 -3.04 7.44
CA ALA A 170 -10.96 -1.85 7.50
C ALA A 170 -10.61 -1.33 6.09
N ALA A 171 -10.27 -2.23 5.15
CA ALA A 171 -9.97 -1.88 3.77
C ALA A 171 -11.14 -1.19 3.09
N VAL A 172 -12.38 -1.69 3.25
CA VAL A 172 -13.58 -1.06 2.66
C VAL A 172 -13.72 0.39 3.17
N MET A 173 -13.56 0.62 4.47
CA MET A 173 -13.64 1.97 5.04
C MET A 173 -12.54 2.89 4.51
N MET A 174 -11.30 2.39 4.41
CA MET A 174 -10.18 3.16 3.87
C MET A 174 -10.39 3.53 2.40
N PHE A 175 -10.77 2.58 1.56
CA PHE A 175 -11.02 2.85 0.15
C PHE A 175 -12.20 3.79 -0.08
N ALA A 176 -13.26 3.68 0.74
CA ALA A 176 -14.36 4.63 0.70
C ALA A 176 -13.90 6.06 1.03
N SER A 177 -13.03 6.23 2.02
CA SER A 177 -12.46 7.53 2.38
C SER A 177 -11.61 8.13 1.26
N ILE A 178 -10.78 7.31 0.58
CA ILE A 178 -9.99 7.74 -0.57
C ILE A 178 -10.91 8.21 -1.71
N LEU A 179 -11.94 7.44 -2.00
CA LEU A 179 -12.91 7.79 -3.06
C LEU A 179 -13.59 9.13 -2.77
N VAL A 180 -14.02 9.35 -1.54
CA VAL A 180 -14.63 10.62 -1.11
C VAL A 180 -13.62 11.77 -1.24
N SER A 181 -12.38 11.59 -0.80
CA SER A 181 -11.31 12.60 -0.92
C SER A 181 -11.02 12.93 -2.40
N GLY A 182 -11.00 11.93 -3.27
CA GLY A 182 -10.85 12.13 -4.71
C GLY A 182 -12.01 12.92 -5.32
N ILE A 183 -13.24 12.63 -4.92
CA ILE A 183 -14.43 13.40 -5.36
C ILE A 183 -14.33 14.85 -4.87
N GLN A 184 -13.95 15.08 -3.61
CA GLN A 184 -13.79 16.44 -3.06
C GLN A 184 -12.74 17.22 -3.84
N LEU A 185 -11.62 16.60 -4.21
CA LEU A 185 -10.57 17.25 -4.98
C LEU A 185 -11.05 17.62 -6.40
N ILE A 186 -11.77 16.74 -7.07
CA ILE A 186 -12.31 16.96 -8.43
C ILE A 186 -13.38 18.08 -8.41
N THR A 187 -14.20 18.13 -7.36
CA THR A 187 -15.33 19.09 -7.27
C THR A 187 -14.96 20.43 -6.65
N LYS A 188 -13.70 20.65 -6.31
CA LYS A 188 -13.21 21.90 -5.72
C LYS A 188 -13.40 23.10 -6.67
N GLU A 189 -13.13 22.90 -7.95
CA GLU A 189 -13.35 23.86 -9.00
C GLU A 189 -14.62 23.52 -9.81
N PRO A 190 -15.28 24.52 -10.43
CA PRO A 190 -16.42 24.26 -11.31
C PRO A 190 -16.04 23.33 -12.46
N ILE A 191 -16.71 22.19 -12.58
CA ILE A 191 -16.39 21.18 -13.59
C ILE A 191 -16.89 21.68 -14.96
N THR A 192 -15.97 22.08 -15.83
CA THR A 192 -16.26 22.47 -17.22
C THR A 192 -16.30 21.22 -18.14
N SER A 193 -16.71 21.42 -19.39
CA SER A 193 -16.78 20.31 -20.38
C SER A 193 -15.40 19.66 -20.62
N ARG A 194 -14.30 20.39 -20.44
CA ARG A 194 -12.95 19.86 -20.56
C ARG A 194 -12.61 18.92 -19.40
N GLU A 195 -12.85 19.35 -18.17
CA GLU A 195 -12.62 18.53 -16.97
C GLU A 195 -13.51 17.28 -16.98
N ILE A 196 -14.77 17.38 -17.40
CA ILE A 196 -15.65 16.23 -17.57
C ILE A 196 -15.01 15.20 -18.51
N THR A 197 -14.49 15.63 -19.66
CA THR A 197 -13.85 14.72 -20.60
C THR A 197 -12.61 14.06 -20.01
N ILE A 198 -11.74 14.82 -19.33
CA ILE A 198 -10.50 14.30 -18.70
C ILE A 198 -10.86 13.25 -17.64
N VAL A 199 -11.78 13.59 -16.73
CA VAL A 199 -12.20 12.69 -15.64
C VAL A 199 -12.89 11.44 -16.21
N SER A 200 -13.74 11.59 -17.23
CA SER A 200 -14.43 10.46 -17.85
C SER A 200 -13.45 9.49 -18.52
N VAL A 201 -12.46 10.00 -19.24
CA VAL A 201 -11.41 9.17 -19.86
C VAL A 201 -10.55 8.51 -18.79
N ALA A 202 -10.12 9.25 -17.76
CA ALA A 202 -9.29 8.71 -16.68
C ALA A 202 -10.01 7.59 -15.91
N LEU A 203 -11.28 7.79 -15.53
CA LEU A 203 -12.09 6.78 -14.85
C LEU A 203 -12.40 5.60 -15.76
N GLY A 204 -12.74 5.86 -17.03
CA GLY A 204 -13.06 4.84 -18.02
C GLY A 204 -11.87 3.92 -18.30
N LEU A 205 -10.68 4.50 -18.49
CA LEU A 205 -9.45 3.72 -18.68
C LEU A 205 -9.02 3.02 -17.37
N GLY A 206 -9.00 3.73 -16.26
CA GLY A 206 -8.55 3.18 -14.97
C GLY A 206 -9.42 2.00 -14.53
N TYR A 207 -10.73 2.17 -14.51
CA TYR A 207 -11.66 1.11 -14.16
C TYR A 207 -11.79 0.04 -15.25
N GLY A 208 -11.90 0.47 -16.52
CA GLY A 208 -12.08 -0.44 -17.65
C GLY A 208 -10.87 -1.39 -17.82
N LEU A 209 -9.65 -0.88 -17.76
CA LEU A 209 -8.45 -1.72 -17.85
C LEU A 209 -8.28 -2.62 -16.62
N GLY A 210 -8.60 -2.13 -15.44
CA GLY A 210 -8.52 -2.91 -14.20
C GLY A 210 -9.57 -4.03 -14.09
N SER A 211 -10.74 -3.86 -14.70
CA SER A 211 -11.83 -4.83 -14.62
C SER A 211 -11.84 -5.89 -15.72
N THR A 212 -11.04 -5.70 -16.78
CA THR A 212 -10.99 -6.66 -17.90
C THR A 212 -9.93 -7.74 -17.66
N ALA A 213 -10.31 -9.01 -17.78
CA ALA A 213 -9.40 -10.16 -17.63
C ALA A 213 -8.21 -10.13 -18.61
N VAL A 214 -8.38 -9.45 -19.77
CA VAL A 214 -7.33 -9.26 -20.79
C VAL A 214 -6.17 -8.43 -20.25
N SER A 215 -6.42 -7.44 -19.41
CA SER A 215 -5.36 -6.64 -18.77
C SER A 215 -4.47 -7.49 -17.87
N TYR A 216 -5.06 -8.43 -17.13
CA TYR A 216 -4.29 -9.33 -16.25
C TYR A 216 -3.39 -10.29 -17.03
N THR A 217 -3.83 -10.79 -18.18
CA THR A 217 -3.06 -11.74 -18.99
C THR A 217 -1.94 -11.10 -19.81
N HIS A 218 -2.04 -9.81 -20.14
CA HIS A 218 -1.04 -9.12 -20.94
C HIS A 218 -0.10 -8.21 -20.15
N LEU A 219 -0.51 -7.75 -18.96
CA LEU A 219 0.30 -6.91 -18.07
C LEU A 219 1.03 -7.70 -16.99
N THR A 220 0.50 -8.84 -16.56
CA THR A 220 1.24 -9.79 -15.75
C THR A 220 2.04 -10.67 -16.69
N LEU A 221 3.36 -10.51 -16.64
CA LEU A 221 4.32 -11.29 -17.41
C LEU A 221 4.01 -12.80 -17.33
N PRO A 222 4.18 -13.52 -18.45
CA PRO A 222 4.10 -14.97 -18.44
C PRO A 222 5.14 -15.51 -17.45
N THR A 223 4.70 -16.37 -16.59
CA THR A 223 5.50 -17.22 -15.71
C THR A 223 6.48 -18.08 -16.50
#